data_864f990070ccc1ae1ccc21f14bbad526
#
_entry.id   864f990070ccc1ae1ccc21f14bbad526
#
_cell.length_a   1.000
_cell.length_b   1.000
_cell.length_c   1.000
_cell.angle_alpha   90.00
_cell.angle_beta   90.00
_cell.angle_gamma   90.00
#
_symmetry.space_group_name_H-M   'P 1'
#
loop_
_entity.id
_entity.type
_entity.pdbx_description
1 polymer ?
#
loop_
_entity_poly.entity_id
_entity_poly.type
_entity_poly.pdbx_seq_one_letter_code
_entity_poly.pdbx_strand_id
1 'polypeptide(L)'
;FKRVLFTNVKFLKEVKEETSMRSRLRNLLVLALRLLALAFLVFAFAQPFIPQNQEVKTGAKSVSVFVDNSFSMSALSQDVPLLEKAKQRARDVVRAFNVEDRFQILSNDFAGRNQRLVGQEEALALIDEITIGPAVRKLSTVTARQQQALNTGQNDNQAIYLISDFQRNITDLEEWQDSTVDLTLVPLQTVQERNVGLDSAWFEAPVPLLNQNNRLLVRIKNYSDEDLDNVRLSVRYNGQEK
;
A
#
# COMPACT_ATOMS: atom_id res chain seq x y z
N PHE A 1 34.68 -78.33 -32.53
CA PHE A 1 34.45 -77.21 -31.61
C PHE A 1 34.49 -77.74 -30.17
N LYS A 2 35.54 -77.37 -29.38
CA LYS A 2 35.60 -77.65 -27.92
C LYS A 2 34.69 -76.66 -27.19
N ARG A 3 33.61 -77.19 -26.51
CA ARG A 3 32.82 -76.38 -25.57
C ARG A 3 33.63 -76.24 -24.29
N VAL A 4 34.06 -74.99 -24.01
CA VAL A 4 34.67 -74.65 -22.75
C VAL A 4 33.53 -74.29 -21.79
N LEU A 5 33.25 -75.08 -20.80
CA LEU A 5 32.30 -74.81 -19.75
C LEU A 5 32.97 -73.94 -18.72
N PHE A 6 32.51 -72.69 -18.63
CA PHE A 6 32.93 -71.81 -17.57
C PHE A 6 32.29 -72.23 -16.25
N THR A 7 33.10 -72.75 -15.36
CA THR A 7 32.64 -73.32 -14.06
C THR A 7 32.44 -72.31 -12.95
N ASN A 8 32.69 -70.99 -13.19
CA ASN A 8 32.60 -70.02 -12.13
C ASN A 8 31.45 -68.99 -12.34
N VAL A 9 30.25 -69.56 -12.42
CA VAL A 9 29.00 -68.73 -12.50
C VAL A 9 28.81 -67.91 -11.26
N LYS A 10 29.37 -68.28 -10.11
CA LYS A 10 29.26 -67.57 -8.83
C LYS A 10 29.97 -66.21 -8.87
N PHE A 11 31.17 -66.17 -9.43
CA PHE A 11 31.94 -64.93 -9.56
C PHE A 11 31.29 -63.93 -10.54
N LEU A 12 30.75 -64.46 -11.65
CA LEU A 12 30.00 -63.62 -12.60
C LEU A 12 28.71 -63.03 -11.97
N LYS A 13 28.06 -63.72 -11.07
CA LYS A 13 26.87 -63.31 -10.36
C LYS A 13 27.19 -62.26 -9.33
N GLU A 14 28.28 -62.40 -8.57
CA GLU A 14 28.77 -61.45 -7.59
C GLU A 14 29.18 -60.10 -8.26
N VAL A 15 29.95 -60.15 -9.36
CA VAL A 15 30.34 -58.95 -10.11
C VAL A 15 29.12 -58.26 -10.73
N LYS A 16 28.12 -59.02 -11.20
CA LYS A 16 26.89 -58.46 -11.77
C LYS A 16 26.02 -57.81 -10.69
N GLU A 17 25.95 -58.37 -9.49
CA GLU A 17 25.23 -57.83 -8.35
C GLU A 17 25.90 -56.55 -7.83
N GLU A 18 27.23 -56.53 -7.70
CA GLU A 18 28.00 -55.34 -7.27
C GLU A 18 27.88 -54.21 -8.29
N THR A 19 27.97 -54.48 -9.58
CA THR A 19 27.83 -53.47 -10.64
C THR A 19 26.39 -52.95 -10.72
N SER A 20 25.41 -53.85 -10.49
CA SER A 20 23.99 -53.44 -10.43
C SER A 20 23.69 -52.58 -9.23
N MET A 21 24.22 -52.85 -8.04
CA MET A 21 24.06 -52.06 -6.84
C MET A 21 24.67 -50.66 -7.02
N ARG A 22 25.91 -50.58 -7.52
CA ARG A 22 26.58 -49.29 -7.81
C ARG A 22 25.81 -48.45 -8.86
N SER A 23 25.27 -49.10 -9.89
CA SER A 23 24.46 -48.44 -10.89
C SER A 23 23.12 -47.93 -10.34
N ARG A 24 22.45 -48.73 -9.49
CA ARG A 24 21.21 -48.32 -8.79
C ARG A 24 21.47 -47.13 -7.86
N LEU A 25 22.56 -47.17 -7.06
CA LEU A 25 22.94 -46.11 -6.16
C LEU A 25 23.21 -44.80 -6.93
N ARG A 26 24.00 -44.89 -8.03
CA ARG A 26 24.26 -43.74 -8.90
C ARG A 26 22.97 -43.12 -9.48
N ASN A 27 22.07 -44.00 -9.96
CA ASN A 27 20.81 -43.53 -10.55
C ASN A 27 19.89 -42.90 -9.50
N LEU A 28 19.84 -43.42 -8.28
CA LEU A 28 19.12 -42.84 -7.13
C LEU A 28 19.71 -41.49 -6.75
N LEU A 29 21.05 -41.38 -6.72
CA LEU A 29 21.73 -40.15 -6.37
C LEU A 29 21.47 -39.07 -7.43
N VAL A 30 21.51 -39.38 -8.72
CA VAL A 30 21.17 -38.49 -9.82
C VAL A 30 19.70 -38.06 -9.73
N LEU A 31 18.79 -38.97 -9.41
CA LEU A 31 17.38 -38.65 -9.21
C LEU A 31 17.19 -37.67 -8.02
N ALA A 32 17.84 -37.99 -6.89
CA ALA A 32 17.78 -37.15 -5.71
C ALA A 32 18.30 -35.71 -5.99
N LEU A 33 19.43 -35.58 -6.70
CA LEU A 33 19.98 -34.29 -7.09
C LEU A 33 19.05 -33.53 -8.03
N ARG A 34 18.38 -34.20 -8.97
CA ARG A 34 17.38 -33.56 -9.84
C ARG A 34 16.18 -33.06 -9.07
N LEU A 35 15.65 -33.85 -8.15
CA LEU A 35 14.53 -33.42 -7.29
C LEU A 35 14.92 -32.23 -6.38
N LEU A 36 16.14 -32.28 -5.85
CA LEU A 36 16.67 -31.23 -4.99
C LEU A 36 16.87 -29.93 -5.77
N ALA A 37 17.40 -30.00 -7.00
CA ALA A 37 17.53 -28.86 -7.89
C ALA A 37 16.16 -28.24 -8.22
N LEU A 38 15.15 -29.09 -8.48
CA LEU A 38 13.79 -28.65 -8.75
C LEU A 38 13.16 -27.98 -7.51
N ALA A 39 13.39 -28.56 -6.32
CA ALA A 39 12.94 -27.98 -5.07
C ALA A 39 13.57 -26.60 -4.82
N PHE A 40 14.88 -26.46 -5.01
CA PHE A 40 15.54 -25.16 -4.87
C PHE A 40 15.06 -24.13 -5.89
N LEU A 41 14.77 -24.58 -7.12
CA LEU A 41 14.18 -23.68 -8.13
C LEU A 41 12.80 -23.17 -7.68
N VAL A 42 11.95 -24.06 -7.17
CA VAL A 42 10.64 -23.67 -6.60
C VAL A 42 10.83 -22.71 -5.43
N PHE A 43 11.75 -22.99 -4.50
CA PHE A 43 12.02 -22.11 -3.36
C PHE A 43 12.55 -20.75 -3.79
N ALA A 44 13.35 -20.68 -4.85
CA ALA A 44 13.88 -19.42 -5.37
C ALA A 44 12.76 -18.48 -5.87
N PHE A 45 11.68 -19.05 -6.44
CA PHE A 45 10.53 -18.26 -6.90
C PHE A 45 9.43 -18.11 -5.83
N ALA A 46 9.34 -19.01 -4.88
CA ALA A 46 8.31 -19.00 -3.85
C ALA A 46 8.46 -17.86 -2.83
N GLN A 47 9.66 -17.20 -2.76
CA GLN A 47 9.97 -16.13 -1.80
C GLN A 47 9.36 -16.41 -0.41
N PRO A 48 9.74 -17.52 0.26
CA PRO A 48 9.13 -17.88 1.53
C PRO A 48 9.38 -16.77 2.55
N PHE A 49 8.30 -16.11 2.97
CA PHE A 49 8.33 -15.12 4.04
C PHE A 49 8.21 -15.85 5.38
N ILE A 50 9.26 -15.78 6.18
CA ILE A 50 9.21 -16.23 7.55
C ILE A 50 8.93 -15.00 8.41
N PRO A 51 7.73 -14.86 8.98
CA PRO A 51 7.45 -13.74 9.87
C PRO A 51 8.37 -13.84 11.08
N GLN A 52 9.25 -12.83 11.24
CA GLN A 52 10.08 -12.73 12.44
C GLN A 52 9.16 -12.30 13.60
N ASN A 53 9.05 -13.17 14.60
CA ASN A 53 8.45 -12.87 15.92
C ASN A 53 7.05 -12.23 15.92
N GLN A 54 6.11 -12.74 15.15
CA GLN A 54 4.73 -12.56 15.55
C GLN A 54 4.43 -13.59 16.65
N GLU A 55 4.66 -13.21 17.90
CA GLU A 55 3.88 -13.79 18.99
C GLU A 55 2.42 -13.61 18.55
N VAL A 56 1.74 -14.71 18.28
CA VAL A 56 0.30 -14.67 18.00
C VAL A 56 -0.34 -14.21 19.32
N LYS A 57 -0.43 -12.90 19.47
CA LYS A 57 -1.11 -12.29 20.59
C LYS A 57 -2.57 -12.74 20.51
N THR A 58 -2.93 -13.73 21.33
CA THR A 58 -4.30 -14.24 21.42
C THR A 58 -5.14 -13.27 22.24
N GLY A 59 -6.34 -12.91 21.77
CA GLY A 59 -7.25 -12.01 22.46
C GLY A 59 -7.88 -10.98 21.50
N ALA A 60 -8.87 -10.25 22.02
CA ALA A 60 -9.51 -9.17 21.28
C ALA A 60 -8.48 -8.08 20.93
N LYS A 61 -8.58 -7.54 19.72
CA LYS A 61 -7.68 -6.51 19.20
C LYS A 61 -8.32 -5.14 19.24
N SER A 62 -7.50 -4.11 19.44
CA SER A 62 -7.88 -2.72 19.25
C SER A 62 -7.21 -2.21 17.97
N VAL A 63 -8.01 -1.80 16.99
CA VAL A 63 -7.56 -1.43 15.66
C VAL A 63 -7.93 0.02 15.38
N SER A 64 -6.96 0.84 15.04
CA SER A 64 -7.22 2.21 14.60
C SER A 64 -6.97 2.36 13.11
N VAL A 65 -7.98 2.80 12.38
CA VAL A 65 -7.94 3.01 10.92
C VAL A 65 -8.09 4.50 10.64
N PHE A 66 -7.05 5.09 10.09
CA PHE A 66 -7.09 6.44 9.56
C PHE A 66 -7.40 6.40 8.07
N VAL A 67 -8.38 7.19 7.67
CA VAL A 67 -8.76 7.41 6.27
C VAL A 67 -8.53 8.88 5.95
N ASP A 68 -7.56 9.13 5.09
CA ASP A 68 -7.30 10.47 4.59
C ASP A 68 -8.51 10.96 3.77
N ASN A 69 -9.06 12.10 4.17
CA ASN A 69 -10.17 12.76 3.49
C ASN A 69 -9.82 14.18 3.04
N SER A 70 -8.53 14.46 2.90
CA SER A 70 -8.04 15.73 2.37
C SER A 70 -8.48 15.94 0.92
N PHE A 71 -8.36 17.16 0.43
CA PHE A 71 -8.82 17.51 -0.91
C PHE A 71 -8.13 16.71 -2.02
N SER A 72 -6.88 16.27 -1.82
CA SER A 72 -6.17 15.39 -2.77
C SER A 72 -6.89 14.06 -3.02
N MET A 73 -7.63 13.56 -2.03
CA MET A 73 -8.41 12.33 -2.14
C MET A 73 -9.65 12.44 -3.04
N SER A 74 -9.94 13.64 -3.57
CA SER A 74 -10.94 13.84 -4.63
C SER A 74 -10.42 13.44 -6.01
N ALA A 75 -9.10 13.29 -6.18
CA ALA A 75 -8.50 12.85 -7.43
C ALA A 75 -8.99 11.46 -7.84
N LEU A 76 -9.07 11.24 -9.16
CA LEU A 76 -9.57 9.99 -9.72
C LEU A 76 -8.44 8.96 -9.85
N SER A 77 -8.77 7.73 -9.61
CA SER A 77 -7.94 6.57 -9.93
C SER A 77 -8.82 5.54 -10.65
N GLN A 78 -8.62 5.38 -11.97
CA GLN A 78 -9.48 4.53 -12.81
C GLN A 78 -10.96 4.91 -12.71
N ASP A 79 -11.27 6.19 -12.90
CA ASP A 79 -12.62 6.77 -12.84
C ASP A 79 -13.32 6.70 -11.47
N VAL A 80 -12.63 6.28 -10.42
CA VAL A 80 -13.16 6.24 -9.06
C VAL A 80 -12.37 7.22 -8.18
N PRO A 81 -13.04 8.09 -7.39
CA PRO A 81 -12.35 8.96 -6.43
C PRO A 81 -11.50 8.16 -5.45
N LEU A 82 -10.31 8.66 -5.12
CA LEU A 82 -9.41 8.01 -4.16
C LEU A 82 -10.08 7.80 -2.81
N LEU A 83 -10.92 8.75 -2.37
CA LEU A 83 -11.65 8.60 -1.12
C LEU A 83 -12.54 7.34 -1.12
N GLU A 84 -13.22 7.03 -2.22
CA GLU A 84 -14.04 5.83 -2.30
C GLU A 84 -13.20 4.55 -2.25
N LYS A 85 -12.02 4.57 -2.89
CA LYS A 85 -11.04 3.47 -2.75
C LYS A 85 -10.52 3.36 -1.32
N ALA A 86 -10.25 4.50 -0.66
CA ALA A 86 -9.83 4.52 0.74
C ALA A 86 -10.89 3.92 1.67
N LYS A 87 -12.14 4.32 1.50
CA LYS A 87 -13.28 3.75 2.23
C LYS A 87 -13.40 2.24 2.00
N GLN A 88 -13.24 1.80 0.76
CA GLN A 88 -13.29 0.36 0.46
C GLN A 88 -12.16 -0.39 1.18
N ARG A 89 -10.93 0.13 1.15
CA ARG A 89 -9.80 -0.47 1.89
C ARG A 89 -10.03 -0.47 3.40
N ALA A 90 -10.59 0.61 3.94
CA ALA A 90 -10.94 0.68 5.37
C ALA A 90 -11.99 -0.38 5.74
N ARG A 91 -13.03 -0.56 4.91
CA ARG A 91 -14.03 -1.63 5.11
C ARG A 91 -13.39 -3.02 5.03
N ASP A 92 -12.49 -3.25 4.09
CA ASP A 92 -11.79 -4.52 3.95
C ASP A 92 -10.95 -4.82 5.21
N VAL A 93 -10.25 -3.81 5.74
CA VAL A 93 -9.50 -3.93 7.02
C VAL A 93 -10.46 -4.30 8.15
N VAL A 94 -11.54 -3.54 8.36
CA VAL A 94 -12.48 -3.78 9.47
C VAL A 94 -13.11 -5.17 9.37
N ARG A 95 -13.44 -5.65 8.17
CA ARG A 95 -14.01 -6.99 7.95
C ARG A 95 -13.03 -8.14 8.11
N ALA A 96 -11.74 -7.87 8.02
CA ALA A 96 -10.70 -8.88 8.22
C ALA A 96 -10.49 -9.26 9.70
N PHE A 97 -11.04 -8.47 10.61
CA PHE A 97 -10.96 -8.69 12.05
C PHE A 97 -12.23 -9.35 12.61
N ASN A 98 -12.16 -9.82 13.85
CA ASN A 98 -13.28 -10.49 14.51
C ASN A 98 -14.32 -9.48 15.04
N VAL A 99 -15.53 -9.96 15.27
CA VAL A 99 -16.64 -9.15 15.82
C VAL A 99 -16.35 -8.64 17.25
N GLU A 100 -15.50 -9.36 17.99
CA GLU A 100 -15.08 -8.99 19.35
C GLU A 100 -14.05 -7.85 19.38
N ASP A 101 -13.41 -7.58 18.25
CA ASP A 101 -12.39 -6.54 18.11
C ASP A 101 -13.02 -5.14 18.19
N ARG A 102 -12.24 -4.16 18.58
CA ARG A 102 -12.67 -2.78 18.71
C ARG A 102 -11.94 -1.89 17.70
N PHE A 103 -12.66 -0.95 17.15
CA PHE A 103 -12.18 -0.12 16.06
C PHE A 103 -12.28 1.36 16.38
N GLN A 104 -11.26 2.12 16.03
CA GLN A 104 -11.33 3.57 15.90
C GLN A 104 -11.27 3.91 14.41
N ILE A 105 -12.22 4.70 13.93
CA ILE A 105 -12.19 5.26 12.57
C ILE A 105 -11.87 6.74 12.67
N LEU A 106 -10.73 7.15 12.14
CA LEU A 106 -10.24 8.51 12.22
C LEU A 106 -10.10 9.12 10.82
N SER A 107 -10.46 10.39 10.67
CA SER A 107 -10.21 11.20 9.47
C SER A 107 -9.49 12.49 9.85
N ASN A 108 -9.07 13.31 8.87
CA ASN A 108 -8.42 14.59 9.12
C ASN A 108 -9.24 15.57 9.97
N ASP A 109 -10.56 15.41 10.02
CA ASP A 109 -11.46 16.28 10.79
C ASP A 109 -11.30 16.15 12.29
N PHE A 110 -10.78 15.02 12.78
CA PHE A 110 -10.63 14.70 14.19
C PHE A 110 -11.92 14.90 15.00
N ALA A 111 -13.07 14.54 14.39
CA ALA A 111 -14.36 14.66 15.06
C ALA A 111 -14.36 13.90 16.41
N GLY A 112 -14.94 14.51 17.45
CA GLY A 112 -14.92 13.95 18.80
C GLY A 112 -15.54 12.56 18.89
N ARG A 113 -16.56 12.26 18.08
CA ARG A 113 -17.21 10.93 18.00
C ARG A 113 -16.25 9.84 17.47
N ASN A 114 -15.25 10.20 16.66
CA ASN A 114 -14.29 9.30 16.05
C ASN A 114 -13.07 9.02 16.94
N GLN A 115 -13.08 9.50 18.19
CA GLN A 115 -11.96 9.33 19.13
C GLN A 115 -12.16 8.15 20.10
N ARG A 116 -13.23 7.40 19.95
CA ARG A 116 -13.54 6.24 20.79
C ARG A 116 -13.42 4.93 20.02
N LEU A 117 -13.23 3.86 20.76
CA LEU A 117 -13.27 2.52 20.20
C LEU A 117 -14.73 2.05 20.10
N VAL A 118 -15.12 1.58 18.94
CA VAL A 118 -16.48 1.14 18.59
C VAL A 118 -16.48 -0.31 18.09
N GLY A 119 -17.64 -0.94 17.98
CA GLY A 119 -17.79 -2.26 17.39
C GLY A 119 -17.70 -2.22 15.85
N GLN A 120 -17.65 -3.40 15.24
CA GLN A 120 -17.47 -3.56 13.80
C GLN A 120 -18.56 -2.87 12.96
N GLU A 121 -19.83 -3.04 13.33
CA GLU A 121 -20.96 -2.44 12.58
C GLU A 121 -20.91 -0.91 12.62
N GLU A 122 -20.67 -0.33 13.79
CA GLU A 122 -20.55 1.11 13.95
C GLU A 122 -19.32 1.65 13.20
N ALA A 123 -18.20 0.92 13.19
CA ALA A 123 -17.03 1.29 12.44
C ALA A 123 -17.30 1.37 10.93
N LEU A 124 -18.03 0.40 10.37
CA LEU A 124 -18.44 0.41 8.96
C LEU A 124 -19.32 1.61 8.65
N ALA A 125 -20.30 1.94 9.52
CA ALA A 125 -21.13 3.11 9.37
C ALA A 125 -20.32 4.43 9.40
N LEU A 126 -19.35 4.55 10.33
CA LEU A 126 -18.48 5.72 10.40
C LEU A 126 -17.61 5.89 9.14
N ILE A 127 -17.14 4.79 8.53
CA ILE A 127 -16.40 4.85 7.28
C ILE A 127 -17.28 5.43 6.16
N ASP A 128 -18.53 5.00 6.08
CA ASP A 128 -19.45 5.46 5.02
C ASP A 128 -19.79 6.95 5.14
N GLU A 129 -19.75 7.51 6.34
CA GLU A 129 -20.01 8.94 6.59
C GLU A 129 -18.82 9.85 6.25
N ILE A 130 -17.62 9.33 5.99
CA ILE A 130 -16.43 10.14 5.66
C ILE A 130 -16.66 10.87 4.34
N THR A 131 -16.49 12.18 4.35
CA THR A 131 -16.58 13.06 3.18
C THR A 131 -15.31 13.88 3.03
N ILE A 132 -15.02 14.37 1.82
CA ILE A 132 -13.89 15.27 1.57
C ILE A 132 -14.01 16.49 2.48
N GLY A 133 -12.92 16.81 3.16
CA GLY A 133 -12.80 17.96 4.06
C GLY A 133 -11.59 18.84 3.72
N PRO A 134 -11.60 20.10 4.20
CA PRO A 134 -10.48 21.03 4.00
C PRO A 134 -9.31 20.76 4.96
N ALA A 135 -9.52 19.95 5.99
CA ALA A 135 -8.51 19.67 6.99
C ALA A 135 -7.42 18.75 6.43
N VAL A 136 -6.17 19.10 6.73
CA VAL A 136 -4.99 18.28 6.42
C VAL A 136 -4.17 18.13 7.69
N ARG A 137 -3.76 16.93 8.03
CA ARG A 137 -2.98 16.63 9.23
C ARG A 137 -1.68 15.94 8.87
N LYS A 138 -0.65 16.21 9.65
CA LYS A 138 0.60 15.46 9.58
C LYS A 138 0.41 14.07 10.15
N LEU A 139 1.05 13.08 9.54
CA LEU A 139 0.92 11.67 9.97
C LEU A 139 1.39 11.45 11.41
N SER A 140 2.40 12.18 11.87
CA SER A 140 2.82 12.16 13.29
C SER A 140 1.69 12.54 14.26
N THR A 141 0.90 13.57 13.90
CA THR A 141 -0.26 13.98 14.69
C THR A 141 -1.38 12.95 14.65
N VAL A 142 -1.58 12.33 13.47
CA VAL A 142 -2.58 11.27 13.28
C VAL A 142 -2.22 10.04 14.13
N THR A 143 -0.99 9.56 14.03
CA THR A 143 -0.54 8.38 14.79
C THR A 143 -0.57 8.61 16.31
N ALA A 144 -0.17 9.79 16.77
CA ALA A 144 -0.29 10.15 18.19
C ALA A 144 -1.75 10.08 18.68
N ARG A 145 -2.69 10.54 17.84
CA ARG A 145 -4.12 10.49 18.16
C ARG A 145 -4.66 9.05 18.16
N GLN A 146 -4.19 8.22 17.22
CA GLN A 146 -4.53 6.80 17.16
C GLN A 146 -4.02 6.06 18.41
N GLN A 147 -2.75 6.25 18.78
CA GLN A 147 -2.18 5.66 19.99
C GLN A 147 -2.94 6.10 21.25
N GLN A 148 -3.31 7.37 21.35
CA GLN A 148 -4.10 7.87 22.47
C GLN A 148 -5.42 7.11 22.61
N ALA A 149 -6.13 6.84 21.52
CA ALA A 149 -7.38 6.10 21.54
C ALA A 149 -7.16 4.62 21.85
N LEU A 150 -6.14 4.00 21.26
CA LEU A 150 -5.80 2.59 21.51
C LEU A 150 -5.42 2.35 22.97
N ASN A 151 -4.72 3.29 23.60
CA ASN A 151 -4.34 3.20 25.02
C ASN A 151 -5.53 3.32 25.99
N THR A 152 -6.70 3.79 25.53
CA THR A 152 -7.93 3.73 26.33
C THR A 152 -8.57 2.34 26.35
N GLY A 153 -8.23 1.50 25.37
CA GLY A 153 -8.60 0.09 25.34
C GLY A 153 -7.75 -0.72 26.32
N GLN A 154 -8.34 -1.74 26.90
CA GLN A 154 -7.63 -2.64 27.84
C GLN A 154 -6.89 -3.79 27.11
N ASN A 155 -6.74 -3.70 25.78
CA ASN A 155 -6.17 -4.74 24.96
C ASN A 155 -4.72 -4.44 24.60
N ASP A 156 -3.82 -5.37 24.91
CA ASP A 156 -2.39 -5.28 24.56
C ASP A 156 -2.13 -5.51 23.06
N ASN A 157 -3.14 -5.98 22.33
CA ASN A 157 -3.07 -6.22 20.88
C ASN A 157 -3.56 -4.99 20.13
N GLN A 158 -2.63 -4.17 19.65
CA GLN A 158 -2.94 -2.91 18.98
C GLN A 158 -2.42 -2.90 17.56
N ALA A 159 -3.24 -2.41 16.62
CA ALA A 159 -2.85 -2.23 15.22
C ALA A 159 -3.31 -0.86 14.71
N ILE A 160 -2.46 -0.22 13.92
CA ILE A 160 -2.70 1.06 13.26
C ILE A 160 -2.65 0.88 11.76
N TYR A 161 -3.65 1.38 11.07
CA TYR A 161 -3.70 1.45 9.61
C TYR A 161 -3.77 2.91 9.18
N LEU A 162 -2.90 3.29 8.24
CA LEU A 162 -2.91 4.61 7.61
C LEU A 162 -3.25 4.44 6.12
N ILE A 163 -4.38 4.98 5.68
CA ILE A 163 -4.85 4.91 4.30
C ILE A 163 -4.83 6.32 3.71
N SER A 164 -3.89 6.60 2.81
CA SER A 164 -3.64 7.94 2.25
C SER A 164 -2.90 7.85 0.91
N ASP A 165 -2.82 8.95 0.20
CA ASP A 165 -1.93 9.14 -0.95
C ASP A 165 -0.48 9.49 -0.54
N PHE A 166 -0.22 9.65 0.76
CA PHE A 166 1.09 9.91 1.36
C PHE A 166 1.86 11.07 0.70
N GLN A 167 1.21 12.20 0.50
CA GLN A 167 1.89 13.37 -0.02
C GLN A 167 3.03 13.84 0.89
N ARG A 168 4.10 14.37 0.30
CA ARG A 168 5.30 14.80 1.02
C ARG A 168 5.04 15.82 2.14
N ASN A 169 4.05 16.67 1.98
CA ASN A 169 3.70 17.70 2.95
C ASN A 169 3.07 17.18 4.24
N ILE A 170 2.49 15.95 4.21
CA ILE A 170 1.86 15.31 5.37
C ILE A 170 2.72 14.19 5.96
N THR A 171 3.66 13.66 5.17
CA THR A 171 4.50 12.53 5.57
C THR A 171 5.72 13.05 6.33
N ASP A 172 5.64 12.99 7.66
CA ASP A 172 6.66 13.43 8.60
C ASP A 172 7.06 12.31 9.60
N LEU A 173 6.70 11.06 9.29
CA LEU A 173 7.13 9.91 10.07
C LEU A 173 8.56 9.56 9.66
N GLU A 174 9.55 9.90 10.50
CA GLU A 174 10.95 9.58 10.24
C GLU A 174 11.26 8.12 10.55
N GLU A 175 10.87 7.65 11.73
CA GLU A 175 11.00 6.24 12.14
C GLU A 175 9.86 5.87 13.11
N TRP A 176 9.24 4.71 12.87
CA TRP A 176 8.28 4.14 13.81
C TRP A 176 9.04 3.38 14.90
N GLN A 177 9.08 3.94 16.12
CA GLN A 177 9.86 3.40 17.24
C GLN A 177 9.05 2.50 18.17
N ASP A 178 7.72 2.48 18.06
CA ASP A 178 6.86 1.69 18.93
C ASP A 178 6.72 0.26 18.40
N SER A 179 7.46 -0.66 18.99
CA SER A 179 7.41 -2.08 18.66
C SER A 179 6.19 -2.82 19.22
N THR A 180 5.37 -2.16 20.04
CA THR A 180 4.20 -2.77 20.66
C THR A 180 2.95 -2.69 19.79
N VAL A 181 2.92 -1.76 18.83
CA VAL A 181 1.81 -1.49 17.93
C VAL A 181 2.20 -1.79 16.47
N ASP A 182 1.43 -2.62 15.81
CA ASP A 182 1.62 -2.95 14.40
C ASP A 182 1.15 -1.80 13.51
N LEU A 183 2.08 -1.12 12.82
CA LEU A 183 1.77 -0.05 11.87
C LEU A 183 1.74 -0.58 10.43
N THR A 184 0.62 -0.40 9.76
CA THR A 184 0.44 -0.74 8.35
C THR A 184 0.11 0.49 7.51
N LEU A 185 0.89 0.76 6.48
CA LEU A 185 0.65 1.80 5.49
C LEU A 185 -0.08 1.21 4.29
N VAL A 186 -1.18 1.86 3.87
CA VAL A 186 -1.97 1.47 2.70
C VAL A 186 -1.92 2.62 1.69
N PRO A 187 -0.93 2.64 0.80
CA PRO A 187 -0.78 3.72 -0.17
C PRO A 187 -1.84 3.62 -1.27
N LEU A 188 -2.43 4.76 -1.58
CA LEU A 188 -3.34 4.93 -2.70
C LEU A 188 -2.64 5.77 -3.78
N GLN A 189 -2.67 5.28 -5.01
CA GLN A 189 -2.04 5.97 -6.13
C GLN A 189 -3.11 6.57 -7.05
N THR A 190 -2.93 7.84 -7.38
CA THR A 190 -3.66 8.47 -8.47
C THR A 190 -3.17 7.92 -9.81
N VAL A 191 -4.05 7.89 -10.79
CA VAL A 191 -3.59 7.89 -12.19
C VAL A 191 -2.96 9.27 -12.43
N GLN A 192 -1.84 9.29 -13.11
CA GLN A 192 -1.16 10.52 -13.47
C GLN A 192 -2.11 11.38 -14.31
N GLU A 193 -2.65 12.45 -13.72
CA GLU A 193 -3.56 13.36 -14.40
C GLU A 193 -2.76 14.52 -14.99
N ARG A 194 -3.21 15.00 -16.17
CA ARG A 194 -2.70 16.22 -16.78
C ARG A 194 -3.03 17.38 -15.85
N ASN A 195 -2.06 17.90 -15.14
CA ASN A 195 -2.25 18.96 -14.18
C ASN A 195 -1.54 20.24 -14.63
N VAL A 196 -2.33 21.25 -14.93
CA VAL A 196 -1.86 22.59 -15.31
C VAL A 196 -2.40 23.60 -14.34
N GLY A 197 -1.53 24.38 -13.75
CA GLY A 197 -1.89 25.45 -12.85
C GLY A 197 -1.51 26.83 -13.37
N LEU A 198 -2.29 27.82 -12.96
CA LEU A 198 -1.96 29.23 -13.16
C LEU A 198 -1.03 29.64 -12.01
N ASP A 199 0.23 29.93 -12.34
CA ASP A 199 1.24 30.28 -11.35
C ASP A 199 1.09 31.77 -10.93
N SER A 200 0.99 32.66 -11.91
CA SER A 200 0.91 34.07 -11.66
C SER A 200 0.27 34.81 -12.84
N ALA A 201 -0.33 35.97 -12.56
CA ALA A 201 -0.84 36.86 -13.56
C ALA A 201 -0.55 38.30 -13.15
N TRP A 202 -0.03 39.12 -14.07
CA TRP A 202 0.30 40.53 -13.81
C TRP A 202 0.19 41.37 -15.06
N PHE A 203 0.02 42.68 -14.91
CA PHE A 203 0.12 43.60 -16.03
C PHE A 203 1.59 43.93 -16.33
N GLU A 204 1.93 44.03 -17.62
CA GLU A 204 3.29 44.39 -18.06
C GLU A 204 3.68 45.79 -17.53
N ALA A 205 2.72 46.72 -17.51
CA ALA A 205 2.88 48.05 -16.90
C ALA A 205 2.47 48.03 -15.43
N PRO A 206 3.27 48.60 -14.52
CA PRO A 206 2.94 48.66 -13.09
C PRO A 206 1.59 49.35 -12.78
N VAL A 207 1.17 50.30 -13.63
CA VAL A 207 -0.12 50.95 -13.55
C VAL A 207 -0.83 50.84 -14.90
N PRO A 208 -1.98 50.18 -14.98
CA PRO A 208 -2.75 50.08 -16.21
C PRO A 208 -3.24 51.48 -16.62
N LEU A 209 -3.03 51.85 -17.89
CA LEU A 209 -3.46 53.11 -18.41
C LEU A 209 -4.91 53.06 -18.88
N LEU A 210 -5.69 54.09 -18.51
CA LEU A 210 -7.09 54.17 -18.88
C LEU A 210 -7.22 54.39 -20.41
N ASN A 211 -8.16 53.67 -21.06
CA ASN A 211 -8.44 53.77 -22.50
C ASN A 211 -7.27 53.31 -23.41
N GLN A 212 -6.32 52.54 -22.91
CA GLN A 212 -5.25 51.94 -23.70
C GLN A 212 -5.24 50.41 -23.58
N ASN A 213 -4.66 49.78 -24.57
CA ASN A 213 -4.46 48.32 -24.50
C ASN A 213 -3.40 47.99 -23.44
N ASN A 214 -3.81 47.36 -22.37
CA ASN A 214 -2.90 46.86 -21.33
C ASN A 214 -2.62 45.38 -21.57
N ARG A 215 -1.34 45.01 -21.60
CA ARG A 215 -0.94 43.56 -21.69
C ARG A 215 -1.04 42.90 -20.36
N LEU A 216 -1.84 41.82 -20.29
CA LEU A 216 -1.87 40.88 -19.17
C LEU A 216 -0.92 39.73 -19.46
N LEU A 217 0.09 39.57 -18.63
CA LEU A 217 1.01 38.42 -18.67
C LEU A 217 0.53 37.36 -17.70
N VAL A 218 0.49 36.12 -18.19
CA VAL A 218 0.03 34.96 -17.41
C VAL A 218 1.09 33.90 -17.49
N ARG A 219 1.53 33.42 -16.33
CA ARG A 219 2.44 32.28 -16.23
C ARG A 219 1.65 31.04 -15.92
N ILE A 220 1.73 30.08 -16.82
CA ILE A 220 1.13 28.74 -16.67
C ILE A 220 2.26 27.77 -16.37
N LYS A 221 2.03 26.91 -15.39
CA LYS A 221 2.97 25.84 -15.04
C LYS A 221 2.32 24.49 -15.26
N ASN A 222 3.00 23.64 -16.02
CA ASN A 222 2.66 22.24 -16.18
C ASN A 222 3.25 21.47 -14.98
N TYR A 223 2.40 20.78 -14.22
CA TYR A 223 2.76 19.91 -13.10
C TYR A 223 2.67 18.44 -13.45
N SER A 224 2.30 18.11 -14.72
CA SER A 224 2.31 16.74 -15.23
C SER A 224 3.68 16.42 -15.85
N ASP A 225 4.00 15.12 -15.94
CA ASP A 225 5.22 14.65 -16.61
C ASP A 225 5.07 14.56 -18.14
N GLU A 226 3.88 14.88 -18.67
CA GLU A 226 3.59 14.87 -20.09
C GLU A 226 3.65 16.27 -20.67
N ASP A 227 4.13 16.42 -21.91
CA ASP A 227 4.01 17.65 -22.67
C ASP A 227 2.54 17.92 -23.02
N LEU A 228 2.06 19.10 -22.71
CA LEU A 228 0.68 19.47 -22.97
C LEU A 228 0.60 20.42 -24.16
N ASP A 229 0.04 19.91 -25.25
CA ASP A 229 -0.32 20.71 -26.41
C ASP A 229 -1.72 21.33 -26.20
N ASN A 230 -1.91 22.61 -26.55
CA ASN A 230 -3.20 23.28 -26.57
C ASN A 230 -3.89 23.49 -25.20
N VAL A 231 -3.19 24.17 -24.27
CA VAL A 231 -3.80 24.63 -23.02
C VAL A 231 -4.69 25.84 -23.30
N ARG A 232 -6.01 25.71 -23.06
CA ARG A 232 -6.95 26.82 -23.23
C ARG A 232 -6.95 27.71 -22.00
N LEU A 233 -6.64 28.98 -22.19
CA LEU A 233 -6.77 30.03 -21.19
C LEU A 233 -7.97 30.91 -21.51
N SER A 234 -8.88 31.13 -20.55
CA SER A 234 -9.98 32.08 -20.67
C SER A 234 -9.84 33.18 -19.64
N VAL A 235 -10.07 34.40 -20.06
CA VAL A 235 -10.06 35.58 -19.18
C VAL A 235 -11.47 36.18 -19.14
N ARG A 236 -12.03 36.32 -17.92
CA ARG A 236 -13.31 37.02 -17.72
C ARG A 236 -13.07 38.42 -17.17
N TYR A 237 -13.62 39.41 -17.86
CA TYR A 237 -13.62 40.79 -17.42
C TYR A 237 -15.06 41.32 -17.44
N ASN A 238 -15.55 41.85 -16.32
CA ASN A 238 -16.92 42.30 -16.14
C ASN A 238 -18.01 41.30 -16.60
N GLY A 239 -17.77 40.02 -16.36
CA GLY A 239 -18.69 38.96 -16.72
C GLY A 239 -18.64 38.49 -18.17
N GLN A 240 -17.83 39.11 -19.02
CA GLN A 240 -17.60 38.71 -20.39
C GLN A 240 -16.30 37.92 -20.52
N GLU A 241 -16.38 36.78 -21.20
CA GLU A 241 -15.24 35.92 -21.52
C GLU A 241 -14.58 36.43 -22.81
N LYS A 242 -13.26 36.59 -22.80
CA LYS A 242 -12.45 36.98 -23.95
C LYS A 242 -11.39 35.91 -24.23
#